data_d6fda792ea4ba99429780be1764347d1
#
_entry.id   d6fda792ea4ba99429780be1764347d1
#
_cell.length_a   1.000
_cell.length_b   1.000
_cell.length_c   1.000
_cell.angle_alpha   90.00
_cell.angle_beta   90.00
_cell.angle_gamma   90.00
#
_symmetry.space_group_name_H-M   'P 1'
#
loop_
_entity.id
_entity.type
_entity.pdbx_description
1 polymer ?
#
loop_
_entity_poly.entity_id
_entity_poly.type
_entity_poly.pdbx_seq_one_letter_code
_entity_poly.pdbx_strand_id
1 'polypeptide(L)'
;MGEVIVVTSGKGGVGKTTTTANLGAGLAKLDKKVVVIDTDLGLRNLDVVMGLENRIVYNLVDVIEGNCRMKQALIRDKRYDNLYLLPSAQTKDKSAISPQQMKKLTEELKEEYDYILLDCPAGIEQGFQNAIAGADHAVIVTTPEVSAIRDADRIIGLLEKNQIKKIDLIINRIRMDMV
;
A
#
# COMPACT_ATOMS: atom_id res chain seq x y z
N MET A 1 11.30 -11.96 10.72
CA MET A 1 9.89 -11.55 10.54
C MET A 1 9.83 -10.25 9.76
N GLY A 2 8.93 -10.15 8.79
CA GLY A 2 8.79 -9.00 7.91
C GLY A 2 8.25 -7.74 8.58
N GLU A 3 8.34 -6.63 7.88
CA GLU A 3 7.79 -5.33 8.30
C GLU A 3 6.65 -4.93 7.37
N VAL A 4 5.54 -4.48 7.93
CA VAL A 4 4.38 -3.98 7.20
C VAL A 4 4.44 -2.45 7.15
N ILE A 5 4.53 -1.91 5.94
CA ILE A 5 4.63 -0.48 5.69
C ILE A 5 3.40 -0.02 4.91
N VAL A 6 2.61 0.87 5.48
CA VAL A 6 1.51 1.51 4.76
C VAL A 6 2.01 2.79 4.08
N VAL A 7 1.71 2.93 2.80
CA VAL A 7 1.99 4.15 2.03
C VAL A 7 0.66 4.87 1.83
N THR A 8 0.55 6.07 2.36
CA THR A 8 -0.70 6.82 2.41
C THR A 8 -0.51 8.27 1.98
N SER A 9 -1.60 8.95 1.73
CA SER A 9 -1.63 10.39 1.45
C SER A 9 -2.98 10.97 1.87
N GLY A 10 -2.99 12.19 2.31
CA GLY A 10 -4.23 12.90 2.62
C GLY A 10 -4.98 13.36 1.37
N LYS A 11 -4.30 13.44 0.24
CA LYS A 11 -4.83 13.96 -1.02
C LYS A 11 -4.46 13.02 -2.18
N GLY A 12 -5.36 12.86 -3.14
CA GLY A 12 -5.08 12.12 -4.37
C GLY A 12 -4.14 12.88 -5.31
N GLY A 13 -3.48 12.15 -6.21
CA GLY A 13 -2.63 12.73 -7.25
C GLY A 13 -1.27 13.26 -6.80
N VAL A 14 -0.81 12.89 -5.60
CA VAL A 14 0.51 13.32 -5.06
C VAL A 14 1.67 12.36 -5.39
N GLY A 15 1.39 11.27 -6.08
CA GLY A 15 2.41 10.27 -6.46
C GLY A 15 2.54 9.10 -5.50
N LYS A 16 1.53 8.83 -4.70
CA LYS A 16 1.51 7.75 -3.70
C LYS A 16 1.69 6.36 -4.33
N THR A 17 0.91 6.02 -5.33
CA THR A 17 0.97 4.70 -5.98
C THR A 17 2.30 4.48 -6.69
N THR A 18 2.81 5.49 -7.39
CA THR A 18 4.14 5.44 -8.03
C THR A 18 5.24 5.27 -6.98
N THR A 19 5.13 5.97 -5.85
CA THR A 19 6.08 5.83 -4.72
C THR A 19 6.05 4.41 -4.17
N THR A 20 4.86 3.82 -3.98
CA THR A 20 4.72 2.44 -3.50
C THR A 20 5.41 1.46 -4.44
N ALA A 21 5.15 1.56 -5.74
CA ALA A 21 5.77 0.70 -6.74
C ALA A 21 7.31 0.85 -6.75
N ASN A 22 7.81 2.07 -6.67
CA ASN A 22 9.24 2.36 -6.65
C ASN A 22 9.94 1.89 -5.37
N LEU A 23 9.30 2.01 -4.22
CA LEU A 23 9.79 1.45 -2.97
C LEU A 23 9.92 -0.07 -3.05
N GLY A 24 8.89 -0.73 -3.58
CA GLY A 24 8.91 -2.18 -3.79
C GLY A 24 10.06 -2.61 -4.70
N ALA A 25 10.22 -1.95 -5.83
CA ALA A 25 11.32 -2.23 -6.76
C ALA A 25 12.70 -1.96 -6.14
N GLY A 26 12.84 -0.86 -5.40
CA GLY A 26 14.09 -0.51 -4.73
C GLY A 26 14.50 -1.53 -3.66
N LEU A 27 13.55 -1.99 -2.86
CA LEU A 27 13.79 -3.03 -1.86
C LEU A 27 14.13 -4.37 -2.50
N ALA A 28 13.45 -4.73 -3.56
CA ALA A 28 13.75 -5.95 -4.33
C ALA A 28 15.16 -5.90 -4.93
N LYS A 29 15.58 -4.74 -5.41
CA LYS A 29 16.94 -4.52 -5.93
C LYS A 29 18.01 -4.69 -4.82
N LEU A 30 17.64 -4.50 -3.57
CA LEU A 30 18.49 -4.75 -2.40
C LEU A 30 18.37 -6.20 -1.88
N ASP A 31 17.90 -7.11 -2.73
CA ASP A 31 17.71 -8.53 -2.44
C ASP A 31 16.72 -8.83 -1.30
N LYS A 32 15.78 -7.92 -1.05
CA LYS A 32 14.69 -8.16 -0.12
C LYS A 32 13.51 -8.83 -0.82
N LYS A 33 12.84 -9.73 -0.11
CA LYS A 33 11.60 -10.34 -0.59
C LYS A 33 10.43 -9.46 -0.24
N VAL A 34 9.74 -8.93 -1.26
CA VAL A 34 8.76 -7.86 -1.12
C VAL A 34 7.42 -8.25 -1.74
N VAL A 35 6.34 -7.94 -1.06
CA VAL A 35 5.00 -7.95 -1.63
C VAL A 35 4.40 -6.56 -1.53
N VAL A 36 3.84 -6.07 -2.63
CA VAL A 36 3.05 -4.84 -2.66
C VAL A 36 1.58 -5.20 -2.81
N ILE A 37 0.74 -4.56 -2.02
CA ILE A 37 -0.70 -4.83 -1.98
C ILE A 37 -1.46 -3.55 -2.33
N ASP A 38 -2.31 -3.65 -3.35
CA ASP A 38 -3.23 -2.57 -3.68
C ASP A 38 -4.50 -2.73 -2.84
N THR A 39 -4.73 -1.82 -1.91
CA THR A 39 -5.90 -1.84 -1.03
C THR A 39 -7.00 -0.88 -1.46
N ASP A 40 -6.86 -0.21 -2.60
CA ASP A 40 -7.86 0.72 -3.12
C ASP A 40 -8.93 -0.02 -3.92
N LEU A 41 -9.97 -0.47 -3.22
CA LEU A 41 -11.08 -1.21 -3.83
C LEU A 41 -11.84 -0.34 -4.83
N GLY A 42 -12.00 -0.86 -6.03
CA GLY A 42 -12.71 -0.18 -7.12
C GLY A 42 -11.81 0.62 -8.07
N LEU A 43 -10.64 1.05 -7.62
CA LEU A 43 -9.67 1.82 -8.41
C LEU A 43 -8.34 1.08 -8.47
N ARG A 44 -8.23 0.06 -9.29
CA ARG A 44 -6.99 -0.69 -9.46
C ARG A 44 -5.96 0.15 -10.21
N ASN A 45 -4.98 0.71 -9.51
CA ASN A 45 -3.94 1.54 -10.10
C ASN A 45 -2.54 0.92 -10.02
N LEU A 46 -2.24 0.18 -8.95
CA LEU A 46 -0.90 -0.36 -8.73
C LEU A 46 -0.50 -1.40 -9.80
N ASP A 47 -1.44 -2.23 -10.23
CA ASP A 47 -1.25 -3.20 -11.31
C ASP A 47 -0.83 -2.52 -12.62
N VAL A 48 -1.45 -1.41 -12.97
CA VAL A 48 -1.14 -0.63 -14.17
C VAL A 48 0.26 -0.01 -14.05
N VAL A 49 0.58 0.60 -12.90
CA VAL A 49 1.90 1.20 -12.66
C VAL A 49 3.02 0.17 -12.75
N MET A 50 2.78 -1.05 -12.30
CA MET A 50 3.74 -2.15 -12.36
C MET A 50 3.72 -2.91 -13.69
N GLY A 51 2.76 -2.63 -14.58
CA GLY A 51 2.62 -3.31 -15.86
C GLY A 51 2.16 -4.76 -15.76
N LEU A 52 1.40 -5.10 -14.74
CA LEU A 52 0.95 -6.46 -14.42
C LEU A 52 -0.56 -6.68 -14.60
N GLU A 53 -1.27 -5.69 -15.14
CA GLU A 53 -2.73 -5.71 -15.28
C GLU A 53 -3.27 -6.90 -16.08
N ASN A 54 -2.50 -7.39 -17.04
CA ASN A 54 -2.90 -8.53 -17.90
C ASN A 54 -2.61 -9.90 -17.27
N ARG A 55 -2.02 -9.94 -16.08
CA ARG A 55 -1.65 -11.18 -15.39
C ARG A 55 -2.54 -11.50 -14.20
N ILE A 56 -3.55 -10.67 -13.93
CA ILE A 56 -4.44 -10.84 -12.79
C ILE A 56 -5.39 -12.01 -13.01
N VAL A 57 -5.36 -12.97 -12.07
CA VAL A 57 -6.31 -14.10 -12.01
C VAL A 57 -7.22 -13.94 -10.81
N TYR A 58 -6.63 -13.75 -9.64
CA TYR A 58 -7.34 -13.52 -8.37
C TYR A 58 -6.86 -12.21 -7.75
N ASN A 59 -7.64 -11.69 -6.81
CA ASN A 59 -7.38 -10.42 -6.16
C ASN A 59 -7.43 -10.53 -4.63
N LEU A 60 -7.20 -9.41 -3.96
CA LEU A 60 -7.20 -9.31 -2.49
C LEU A 60 -8.50 -9.85 -1.87
N VAL A 61 -9.65 -9.50 -2.43
CA VAL A 61 -10.95 -9.95 -1.90
C VAL A 61 -11.10 -11.46 -2.04
N ASP A 62 -10.66 -12.04 -3.16
CA ASP A 62 -10.69 -13.51 -3.35
C ASP A 62 -9.88 -14.23 -2.28
N VAL A 63 -8.71 -13.71 -1.91
CA VAL A 63 -7.89 -14.29 -0.84
C VAL A 63 -8.61 -14.20 0.51
N ILE A 64 -9.16 -13.03 0.83
CA ILE A 64 -9.85 -12.79 2.10
C ILE A 64 -11.10 -13.65 2.24
N GLU A 65 -11.85 -13.81 1.17
CA GLU A 65 -13.08 -14.64 1.14
C GLU A 65 -12.79 -16.15 1.07
N GLY A 66 -11.53 -16.55 0.90
CA GLY A 66 -11.15 -17.94 0.82
C GLY A 66 -11.44 -18.60 -0.55
N ASN A 67 -11.67 -17.82 -1.60
CA ASN A 67 -11.91 -18.31 -2.96
C ASN A 67 -10.65 -18.82 -3.63
N CYS A 68 -9.48 -18.46 -3.10
CA CYS A 68 -8.18 -18.94 -3.56
C CYS A 68 -7.16 -18.87 -2.43
N ARG A 69 -6.01 -19.50 -2.66
CA ARG A 69 -4.86 -19.36 -1.76
C ARG A 69 -4.06 -18.10 -2.12
N MET A 70 -3.31 -17.56 -1.16
CA MET A 70 -2.46 -16.39 -1.37
C MET A 70 -1.54 -16.56 -2.58
N LYS A 71 -0.88 -17.70 -2.71
CA LYS A 71 0.04 -17.98 -3.81
C LYS A 71 -0.62 -17.95 -5.19
N GLN A 72 -1.92 -18.19 -5.28
CA GLN A 72 -2.65 -18.14 -6.54
C GLN A 72 -2.98 -16.71 -6.96
N ALA A 73 -3.09 -15.79 -6.00
CA ALA A 73 -3.38 -14.38 -6.25
C ALA A 73 -2.13 -13.54 -6.48
N LEU A 74 -1.00 -13.92 -5.90
CA LEU A 74 0.26 -13.19 -6.03
C LEU A 74 0.80 -13.26 -7.45
N ILE A 75 1.20 -12.10 -7.97
CA ILE A 75 1.78 -11.95 -9.31
C ILE A 75 3.24 -11.55 -9.15
N ARG A 76 4.16 -12.35 -9.72
CA ARG A 76 5.58 -12.00 -9.73
C ARG A 76 5.85 -10.86 -10.70
N ASP A 77 6.65 -9.89 -10.28
CA ASP A 77 7.09 -8.80 -11.15
C ASP A 77 7.93 -9.32 -12.32
N LYS A 78 7.85 -8.64 -13.47
CA LYS A 78 8.59 -9.04 -14.68
C LYS A 78 10.09 -8.78 -14.57
N ARG A 79 10.50 -7.80 -13.75
CA ARG A 79 11.89 -7.34 -13.63
C ARG A 79 12.61 -7.97 -12.44
N TYR A 80 11.89 -8.25 -11.36
CA TYR A 80 12.45 -8.73 -10.09
C TYR A 80 11.75 -9.98 -9.62
N ASP A 81 12.47 -11.08 -9.49
CA ASP A 81 11.93 -12.39 -9.06
C ASP A 81 11.45 -12.39 -7.61
N ASN A 82 11.91 -11.44 -6.82
CA ASN A 82 11.62 -11.31 -5.39
C ASN A 82 10.57 -10.23 -5.08
N LEU A 83 9.93 -9.65 -6.09
CA LEU A 83 8.87 -8.66 -5.96
C LEU A 83 7.55 -9.25 -6.46
N TYR A 84 6.50 -9.14 -5.63
CA TYR A 84 5.17 -9.66 -5.91
C TYR A 84 4.12 -8.59 -5.72
N LEU A 85 3.05 -8.69 -6.49
CA LEU A 85 1.86 -7.85 -6.38
C LEU A 85 0.66 -8.69 -5.94
N LEU A 86 -0.08 -8.20 -4.95
CA LEU A 86 -1.44 -8.65 -4.66
C LEU A 86 -2.40 -7.56 -5.15
N PRO A 87 -3.11 -7.79 -6.26
CA PRO A 87 -3.95 -6.76 -6.85
C PRO A 87 -5.23 -6.52 -6.06
N SER A 88 -5.80 -5.33 -6.19
CA SER A 88 -7.10 -4.99 -5.63
C SER A 88 -8.25 -5.60 -6.43
N ALA A 89 -9.43 -5.60 -5.83
CA ALA A 89 -10.67 -5.99 -6.50
C ALA A 89 -11.34 -4.79 -7.17
N GLN A 90 -12.05 -5.04 -8.27
CA GLN A 90 -12.90 -4.05 -8.92
C GLN A 90 -14.31 -4.01 -8.31
N THR A 91 -14.40 -3.99 -6.99
CA THR A 91 -15.67 -3.90 -6.29
C THR A 91 -15.90 -2.49 -5.76
N LYS A 92 -17.15 -2.05 -5.79
CA LYS A 92 -17.57 -0.80 -5.15
C LYS A 92 -17.94 -1.02 -3.68
N ASP A 93 -18.04 -2.26 -3.23
CA ASP A 93 -18.37 -2.61 -1.86
C ASP A 93 -17.13 -2.44 -0.96
N LYS A 94 -17.06 -1.30 -0.30
CA LYS A 94 -15.98 -0.98 0.63
C LYS A 94 -16.01 -1.84 1.89
N SER A 95 -17.11 -2.53 2.17
CA SER A 95 -17.25 -3.42 3.32
C SER A 95 -16.74 -4.84 3.07
N ALA A 96 -16.28 -5.14 1.86
CA ALA A 96 -15.73 -6.45 1.51
C ALA A 96 -14.50 -6.85 2.34
N ILE A 97 -13.84 -5.88 2.96
CA ILE A 97 -12.64 -6.07 3.78
C ILE A 97 -12.82 -5.37 5.12
N SER A 98 -12.46 -6.06 6.21
CA SER A 98 -12.41 -5.49 7.55
C SER A 98 -10.96 -5.26 8.01
N PRO A 99 -10.73 -4.39 9.01
CA PRO A 99 -9.41 -4.21 9.61
C PRO A 99 -8.80 -5.51 10.14
N GLN A 100 -9.61 -6.36 10.77
CA GLN A 100 -9.15 -7.64 11.31
C GLN A 100 -8.68 -8.60 10.23
N GLN A 101 -9.38 -8.64 9.09
CA GLN A 101 -9.00 -9.46 7.94
C GLN A 101 -7.67 -8.98 7.34
N MET A 102 -7.48 -7.67 7.20
CA MET A 102 -6.23 -7.09 6.71
C MET A 102 -5.06 -7.37 7.65
N LYS A 103 -5.30 -7.25 8.96
CA LYS A 103 -4.28 -7.55 9.97
C LYS A 103 -3.83 -9.01 9.88
N LYS A 104 -4.78 -9.94 9.81
CA LYS A 104 -4.49 -11.36 9.67
C LYS A 104 -3.69 -11.65 8.40
N LEU A 105 -4.09 -11.09 7.28
CA LEU A 105 -3.43 -11.26 5.99
C LEU A 105 -2.00 -10.77 6.02
N THR A 106 -1.75 -9.60 6.58
CA THR A 106 -0.40 -9.04 6.70
C THR A 106 0.47 -9.83 7.67
N GLU A 107 -0.09 -10.35 8.76
CA GLU A 107 0.64 -11.23 9.69
C GLU A 107 1.10 -12.53 9.03
N GLU A 108 0.25 -13.13 8.19
CA GLU A 108 0.63 -14.31 7.41
C GLU A 108 1.77 -14.00 6.43
N LEU A 109 1.72 -12.86 5.76
CA LEU A 109 2.76 -12.45 4.81
C LEU A 109 4.09 -12.13 5.49
N LYS A 110 4.08 -11.66 6.73
CA LYS A 110 5.31 -11.38 7.50
C LYS A 110 6.16 -12.63 7.72
N GLU A 111 5.58 -13.81 7.67
CA GLU A 111 6.31 -15.08 7.82
C GLU A 111 7.21 -15.39 6.61
N GLU A 112 6.84 -14.91 5.41
CA GLU A 112 7.57 -15.24 4.17
C GLU A 112 8.27 -14.04 3.54
N TYR A 113 7.82 -12.80 3.80
CA TYR A 113 8.32 -11.61 3.13
C TYR A 113 9.05 -10.69 4.10
N ASP A 114 10.12 -10.05 3.61
CA ASP A 114 10.86 -9.05 4.39
C ASP A 114 10.08 -7.76 4.54
N TYR A 115 9.37 -7.35 3.48
CA TYR A 115 8.57 -6.13 3.46
C TYR A 115 7.22 -6.38 2.80
N ILE A 116 6.17 -5.88 3.45
CA ILE A 116 4.81 -5.85 2.94
C ILE A 116 4.41 -4.37 2.80
N LEU A 117 4.26 -3.90 1.57
CA LEU A 117 3.89 -2.52 1.28
C LEU A 117 2.42 -2.44 0.92
N LEU A 118 1.66 -1.65 1.66
CA LEU A 118 0.23 -1.43 1.41
C LEU A 118 0.03 -0.09 0.73
N ASP A 119 -0.47 -0.11 -0.52
CA ASP A 119 -0.88 1.12 -1.20
C ASP A 119 -2.28 1.49 -0.71
N CYS A 120 -2.35 2.46 0.19
CA CYS A 120 -3.57 2.88 0.85
C CYS A 120 -4.36 3.84 -0.02
N PRO A 121 -5.70 3.78 -0.04
CA PRO A 121 -6.51 4.83 -0.68
C PRO A 121 -6.21 6.20 -0.08
N ALA A 122 -6.32 7.25 -0.89
CA ALA A 122 -6.18 8.62 -0.41
C ALA A 122 -7.31 8.97 0.57
N GLY A 123 -6.99 9.77 1.57
CA GLY A 123 -7.96 10.21 2.57
C GLY A 123 -7.99 9.33 3.82
N ILE A 124 -9.05 9.49 4.60
CA ILE A 124 -9.16 8.94 5.96
C ILE A 124 -10.38 8.04 6.17
N GLU A 125 -11.01 7.59 5.08
CA GLU A 125 -12.22 6.78 5.11
C GLU A 125 -11.92 5.31 5.46
N GLN A 126 -12.90 4.43 5.24
CA GLN A 126 -12.83 3.01 5.59
C GLN A 126 -11.58 2.31 5.03
N GLY A 127 -11.20 2.63 3.81
CA GLY A 127 -9.99 2.05 3.19
C GLY A 127 -8.71 2.37 3.95
N PHE A 128 -8.60 3.57 4.51
CA PHE A 128 -7.49 3.96 5.36
C PHE A 128 -7.45 3.12 6.65
N GLN A 129 -8.59 2.96 7.32
CA GLN A 129 -8.67 2.15 8.55
C GLN A 129 -8.28 0.70 8.31
N ASN A 130 -8.71 0.13 7.19
CA ASN A 130 -8.34 -1.24 6.80
C ASN A 130 -6.82 -1.35 6.58
N ALA A 131 -6.26 -0.43 5.79
CA ALA A 131 -4.84 -0.49 5.41
C ALA A 131 -3.90 -0.35 6.61
N ILE A 132 -4.23 0.49 7.59
CA ILE A 132 -3.35 0.73 8.76
C ILE A 132 -3.45 -0.32 9.84
N ALA A 133 -4.44 -1.21 9.80
CA ALA A 133 -4.75 -2.13 10.91
C ALA A 133 -3.58 -3.04 11.32
N GLY A 134 -2.77 -3.47 10.36
CA GLY A 134 -1.59 -4.31 10.64
C GLY A 134 -0.26 -3.63 10.41
N ALA A 135 -0.25 -2.31 10.21
CA ALA A 135 0.97 -1.58 9.83
C ALA A 135 1.92 -1.38 11.01
N ASP A 136 3.20 -1.64 10.77
CA ASP A 136 4.30 -1.36 11.71
C ASP A 136 4.88 0.03 11.49
N HIS A 137 4.78 0.53 10.25
CA HIS A 137 5.42 1.75 9.80
C HIS A 137 4.51 2.42 8.76
N ALA A 138 4.46 3.74 8.77
CA ALA A 138 3.72 4.52 7.78
C ALA A 138 4.64 5.46 7.03
N VAL A 139 4.44 5.56 5.73
CA VAL A 139 5.08 6.54 4.85
C VAL A 139 3.98 7.41 4.27
N ILE A 140 4.05 8.70 4.53
CA ILE A 140 3.09 9.68 4.02
C ILE A 140 3.69 10.40 2.82
N VAL A 141 3.01 10.35 1.68
CA VAL A 141 3.42 11.08 0.49
C VAL A 141 2.61 12.36 0.38
N THR A 142 3.29 13.48 0.23
CA THR A 142 2.67 14.80 0.09
C THR A 142 3.39 15.62 -0.98
N THR A 143 2.89 16.81 -1.26
CA THR A 143 3.53 17.83 -2.11
C THR A 143 3.70 19.11 -1.30
N PRO A 144 4.52 20.10 -1.78
CA PRO A 144 4.77 21.32 -1.00
C PRO A 144 3.63 22.32 -0.98
N GLU A 145 2.45 21.94 -1.48
CA GLU A 145 1.25 22.78 -1.42
C GLU A 145 0.67 22.82 -0.01
N VAL A 146 0.16 23.98 0.42
CA VAL A 146 -0.40 24.19 1.77
C VAL A 146 -1.51 23.20 2.08
N SER A 147 -2.43 22.96 1.15
CA SER A 147 -3.53 22.01 1.34
C SER A 147 -3.04 20.58 1.55
N ALA A 148 -2.03 20.17 0.79
CA ALA A 148 -1.44 18.83 0.92
C ALA A 148 -0.72 18.67 2.26
N ILE A 149 -0.03 19.69 2.73
CA ILE A 149 0.66 19.70 4.03
C ILE A 149 -0.34 19.59 5.17
N ARG A 150 -1.45 20.29 5.11
CA ARG A 150 -2.54 20.19 6.10
C ARG A 150 -3.14 18.78 6.15
N ASP A 151 -3.38 18.19 4.98
CA ASP A 151 -3.90 16.81 4.89
C ASP A 151 -2.90 15.81 5.46
N ALA A 152 -1.60 15.99 5.19
CA ALA A 152 -0.54 15.15 5.74
C ALA A 152 -0.48 15.26 7.28
N ASP A 153 -0.59 16.45 7.84
CA ASP A 153 -0.61 16.68 9.28
C ASP A 153 -1.79 15.95 9.94
N ARG A 154 -2.95 16.01 9.32
CA ARG A 154 -4.15 15.29 9.77
C ARG A 154 -3.95 13.77 9.78
N ILE A 155 -3.30 13.23 8.74
CA ILE A 155 -2.97 11.80 8.65
C ILE A 155 -2.00 11.41 9.77
N ILE A 156 -0.98 12.21 10.05
CA ILE A 156 -0.03 11.96 11.15
C ILE A 156 -0.79 11.81 12.47
N GLY A 157 -1.70 12.72 12.78
CA GLY A 157 -2.50 12.64 14.00
C GLY A 157 -3.32 11.36 14.09
N LEU A 158 -3.91 10.91 13.00
CA LEU A 158 -4.69 9.66 12.95
C LEU A 158 -3.80 8.42 13.10
N LEU A 159 -2.62 8.41 12.50
CA LEU A 159 -1.66 7.32 12.64
C LEU A 159 -1.17 7.18 14.07
N GLU A 160 -0.83 8.30 14.71
CA GLU A 160 -0.42 8.33 16.12
C GLU A 160 -1.54 7.83 17.04
N LYS A 161 -2.77 8.23 16.79
CA LYS A 161 -3.95 7.76 17.52
C LYS A 161 -4.14 6.25 17.39
N ASN A 162 -3.76 5.66 16.26
CA ASN A 162 -3.79 4.22 16.02
C ASN A 162 -2.49 3.52 16.42
N GLN A 163 -1.64 4.18 17.20
CA GLN A 163 -0.41 3.65 17.78
C GLN A 163 0.67 3.28 16.78
N ILE A 164 0.64 3.86 15.60
CA ILE A 164 1.73 3.75 14.62
C ILE A 164 2.74 4.85 14.94
N LYS A 165 3.89 4.46 15.49
CA LYS A 165 4.91 5.40 15.99
C LYS A 165 5.99 5.73 14.97
N LYS A 166 6.28 4.81 14.05
CA LYS A 166 7.27 5.00 13.01
C LYS A 166 6.59 5.60 11.78
N ILE A 167 6.76 6.90 11.58
CA ILE A 167 6.12 7.66 10.52
C ILE A 167 7.17 8.46 9.78
N ASP A 168 7.27 8.27 8.47
CA ASP A 168 8.15 9.03 7.59
C ASP A 168 7.32 9.83 6.59
N LEU A 169 7.86 10.96 6.16
CA LEU A 169 7.23 11.86 5.21
C LEU A 169 8.06 11.95 3.93
N ILE A 170 7.43 11.74 2.79
CA ILE A 170 8.03 11.99 1.48
C ILE A 170 7.35 13.22 0.88
N ILE A 171 8.12 14.24 0.62
CA ILE A 171 7.66 15.45 -0.08
C ILE A 171 8.02 15.31 -1.55
N ASN A 172 7.01 15.08 -2.38
CA ASN A 172 7.17 14.89 -3.81
C ASN A 172 6.99 16.20 -4.58
N ARG A 173 7.51 16.28 -5.80
CA ARG A 173 7.38 17.43 -6.71
C ARG A 173 7.96 18.73 -6.15
N ILE A 174 9.06 18.64 -5.39
CA ILE A 174 9.83 19.81 -4.97
C ILE A 174 10.58 20.37 -6.18
N ARG A 175 10.50 21.68 -6.36
CA ARG A 175 11.32 22.40 -7.33
C ARG A 175 12.33 23.27 -6.59
N MET A 176 13.47 23.52 -7.22
CA MET A 176 14.55 24.30 -6.60
C MET A 176 14.13 25.74 -6.24
N ASP A 177 13.17 26.29 -6.98
CA ASP A 177 12.61 27.62 -6.70
C ASP A 177 11.68 27.68 -5.49
N MET A 178 11.37 26.53 -4.89
CA MET A 178 10.53 26.44 -3.69
C MET A 178 11.32 26.32 -2.39
N VAL A 179 12.65 26.22 -2.49
CA VAL A 179 13.54 25.98 -1.35
C VAL A 179 14.24 27.27 -0.90
#